data_c71d0ce520ed8648fb88907080fb72b7
#
_entry.id   c71d0ce520ed8648fb88907080fb72b7
#
_cell.length_a   1.000
_cell.length_b   1.000
_cell.length_c   1.000
_cell.angle_alpha   90.00
_cell.angle_beta   90.00
_cell.angle_gamma   90.00
#
_symmetry.space_group_name_H-M   'P 1'
#
loop_
_entity.id
_entity.type
_entity.pdbx_description
1 polymer ?
#
loop_
_entity_poly.entity_id
_entity_poly.type
_entity_poly.pdbx_seq_one_letter_code
_entity_poly.pdbx_strand_id
1 'polypeptide(L)'
;MGCCTGRCSLVCLCALQLLSALERQIFDFLGFQWAPILGNFLHIIVVILGLFGTIQYRPRYIMVYTVWTALWVTWNVFIICFYLEVGGLSKDTDLMTFNISVHRSWWREHGPGCVRRVLPPSAHDMMDDYTYVSVTGCVVDFQYLEVIHSAVQILLSLVGFVYACYVISISMEEEDTYRFPEPNFLPHTISEDHGQSYK
;
A
#
# COMPACT_ATOMS: atom_id res chain seq x y z
N MET A 1 -1.76 -26.63 -9.59
CA MET A 1 -1.08 -25.50 -10.28
C MET A 1 -1.53 -24.12 -9.81
N GLY A 2 -2.78 -23.88 -9.43
CA GLY A 2 -3.28 -22.55 -9.05
C GLY A 2 -2.63 -21.89 -7.81
N CYS A 3 -2.25 -22.68 -6.81
CA CYS A 3 -1.67 -22.15 -5.55
C CYS A 3 -0.28 -21.49 -5.76
N CYS A 4 0.59 -22.10 -6.58
CA CYS A 4 1.89 -21.49 -6.90
C CYS A 4 1.75 -20.18 -7.66
N THR A 5 0.75 -20.06 -8.55
CA THR A 5 0.50 -18.83 -9.31
C THR A 5 0.01 -17.69 -8.41
N GLY A 6 -0.92 -17.96 -7.50
CA GLY A 6 -1.46 -16.94 -6.58
C GLY A 6 -0.41 -16.38 -5.62
N ARG A 7 0.43 -17.24 -5.04
CA ARG A 7 1.53 -16.82 -4.15
C ARG A 7 2.59 -16.03 -4.91
N CYS A 8 2.96 -16.47 -6.11
CA CYS A 8 3.92 -15.77 -6.96
C CYS A 8 3.40 -14.37 -7.33
N SER A 9 2.12 -14.27 -7.69
CA SER A 9 1.48 -12.97 -7.97
C SER A 9 1.50 -12.06 -6.74
N LEU A 10 1.22 -12.58 -5.56
CA LEU A 10 1.27 -11.79 -4.32
C LEU A 10 2.70 -11.31 -4.01
N VAL A 11 3.72 -12.14 -4.21
CA VAL A 11 5.12 -11.74 -4.08
C VAL A 11 5.47 -10.60 -5.04
N CYS A 12 5.08 -10.72 -6.31
CA CYS A 12 5.30 -9.66 -7.31
C CYS A 12 4.59 -8.36 -6.92
N LEU A 13 3.35 -8.45 -6.45
CA LEU A 13 2.57 -7.30 -5.99
C LEU A 13 3.21 -6.62 -4.78
N CYS A 14 3.65 -7.38 -3.78
CA CYS A 14 4.39 -6.84 -2.63
C CYS A 14 5.68 -6.14 -3.08
N ALA A 15 6.43 -6.72 -4.03
CA ALA A 15 7.63 -6.09 -4.58
C ALA A 15 7.31 -4.77 -5.29
N LEU A 16 6.25 -4.72 -6.10
CA LEU A 16 5.80 -3.49 -6.76
C LEU A 16 5.34 -2.43 -5.74
N GLN A 17 4.62 -2.84 -4.70
CA GLN A 17 4.23 -1.95 -3.62
C GLN A 17 5.44 -1.36 -2.88
N LEU A 18 6.47 -2.18 -2.60
CA LEU A 18 7.71 -1.69 -1.98
C LEU A 18 8.43 -0.67 -2.86
N LEU A 19 8.55 -0.93 -4.17
CA LEU A 19 9.18 0.02 -5.10
C LEU A 19 8.42 1.34 -5.15
N SER A 20 7.08 1.28 -5.28
CA SER A 20 6.23 2.46 -5.30
C SER A 20 6.23 3.20 -3.96
N ALA A 21 6.29 2.48 -2.83
CA ALA A 21 6.36 3.09 -1.51
C ALA A 21 7.72 3.76 -1.25
N LEU A 22 8.82 3.18 -1.72
CA LEU A 22 10.16 3.78 -1.61
C LEU A 22 10.26 5.05 -2.46
N GLU A 23 9.74 5.02 -3.68
CA GLU A 23 9.70 6.20 -4.56
C GLU A 23 8.89 7.32 -3.88
N ARG A 24 7.69 7.01 -3.41
CA ARG A 24 6.86 7.97 -2.69
C ARG A 24 7.51 8.50 -1.41
N GLN A 25 8.25 7.66 -0.68
CA GLN A 25 8.96 8.07 0.53
C GLN A 25 9.95 9.20 0.25
N ILE A 26 10.68 9.14 -0.88
CA ILE A 26 11.60 10.19 -1.31
C ILE A 26 10.82 11.48 -1.61
N PHE A 27 9.68 11.36 -2.29
CA PHE A 27 8.80 12.50 -2.57
C PHE A 27 8.29 13.18 -1.30
N ASP A 28 7.79 12.39 -0.36
CA ASP A 28 7.26 12.88 0.91
C ASP A 28 8.33 13.59 1.76
N PHE A 29 9.56 13.05 1.77
CA PHE A 29 10.70 13.70 2.44
C PHE A 29 11.05 15.06 1.82
N LEU A 30 11.11 15.14 0.51
CA LEU A 30 11.36 16.41 -0.18
C LEU A 30 10.20 17.40 -0.01
N GLY A 31 8.99 16.88 0.20
CA GLY A 31 7.79 17.66 0.48
C GLY A 31 7.65 18.13 1.93
N PHE A 32 8.50 17.64 2.85
CA PHE A 32 8.39 17.89 4.30
C PHE A 32 7.03 17.48 4.89
N GLN A 33 6.41 16.45 4.35
CA GLN A 33 5.09 15.97 4.74
C GLN A 33 5.20 14.84 5.78
N TRP A 34 5.22 15.20 7.05
CA TRP A 34 5.48 14.24 8.13
C TRP A 34 4.41 13.17 8.29
N ALA A 35 3.13 13.50 8.10
CA ALA A 35 2.06 12.52 8.20
C ALA A 35 2.14 11.44 7.11
N PRO A 36 2.27 11.77 5.81
CA PRO A 36 2.55 10.79 4.76
C PRO A 36 3.86 10.01 4.97
N ILE A 37 4.94 10.66 5.43
CA ILE A 37 6.22 9.99 5.71
C ILE A 37 6.05 8.85 6.72
N LEU A 38 5.39 9.12 7.86
CA LEU A 38 5.15 8.12 8.90
C LEU A 38 4.22 7.02 8.41
N GLY A 39 3.12 7.38 7.74
CA GLY A 39 2.17 6.41 7.17
C GLY A 39 2.84 5.48 6.17
N ASN A 40 3.63 6.03 5.24
CA ASN A 40 4.34 5.28 4.22
C ASN A 40 5.46 4.39 4.81
N PHE A 41 6.15 4.85 5.85
CA PHE A 41 7.12 4.05 6.59
C PHE A 41 6.48 2.80 7.20
N LEU A 42 5.32 2.95 7.87
CA LEU A 42 4.55 1.82 8.40
C LEU A 42 4.07 0.90 7.29
N HIS A 43 3.64 1.46 6.15
CA HIS A 43 3.23 0.68 4.99
C HIS A 43 4.35 -0.22 4.49
N ILE A 44 5.56 0.31 4.33
CA ILE A 44 6.75 -0.46 3.93
C ILE A 44 6.98 -1.65 4.87
N ILE A 45 6.94 -1.43 6.19
CA ILE A 45 7.13 -2.49 7.18
C ILE A 45 6.08 -3.60 7.02
N VAL A 46 4.81 -3.23 6.87
CA VAL A 46 3.73 -4.22 6.76
C VAL A 46 3.76 -4.96 5.42
N VAL A 47 4.13 -4.30 4.33
CA VAL A 47 4.33 -4.98 3.03
C VAL A 47 5.48 -5.99 3.10
N ILE A 48 6.58 -5.65 3.80
CA ILE A 48 7.67 -6.61 4.06
C ILE A 48 7.17 -7.82 4.87
N LEU A 49 6.34 -7.60 5.89
CA LEU A 49 5.72 -8.70 6.65
C LEU A 49 4.83 -9.56 5.78
N GLY A 50 4.04 -8.96 4.88
CA GLY A 50 3.21 -9.67 3.90
C GLY A 50 4.03 -10.52 2.94
N LEU A 51 5.11 -9.94 2.40
CA LEU A 51 6.07 -10.63 1.55
C LEU A 51 6.71 -11.83 2.27
N PHE A 52 7.21 -11.60 3.48
CA PHE A 52 7.79 -12.64 4.33
C PHE A 52 6.77 -13.75 4.63
N GLY A 53 5.54 -13.39 5.00
CA GLY A 53 4.46 -14.34 5.26
C GLY A 53 4.12 -15.21 4.05
N THR A 54 4.15 -14.62 2.86
CA THR A 54 3.89 -15.33 1.59
C THR A 54 5.01 -16.32 1.26
N ILE A 55 6.27 -15.93 1.43
CA ILE A 55 7.45 -16.77 1.16
C ILE A 55 7.57 -17.91 2.20
N GLN A 56 7.33 -17.61 3.49
CA GLN A 56 7.48 -18.54 4.61
C GLN A 56 6.24 -19.40 4.87
N TYR A 57 5.19 -19.28 4.04
CA TYR A 57 3.92 -20.00 4.25
C TYR A 57 3.29 -19.72 5.63
N ARG A 58 3.36 -18.48 6.09
CA ARG A 58 2.83 -18.03 7.40
C ARG A 58 1.57 -17.17 7.22
N PRO A 59 0.35 -17.75 7.26
CA PRO A 59 -0.89 -17.02 6.98
C PRO A 59 -1.13 -15.85 7.95
N ARG A 60 -0.63 -15.91 9.18
CA ARG A 60 -0.77 -14.83 10.17
C ARG A 60 -0.22 -13.50 9.69
N TYR A 61 0.95 -13.50 9.03
CA TYR A 61 1.55 -12.27 8.50
C TYR A 61 0.79 -11.76 7.28
N ILE A 62 0.24 -12.65 6.46
CA ILE A 62 -0.60 -12.27 5.32
C ILE A 62 -1.91 -11.65 5.80
N MET A 63 -2.51 -12.14 6.92
CA MET A 63 -3.68 -11.50 7.54
C MET A 63 -3.41 -10.08 7.99
N VAL A 64 -2.26 -9.83 8.66
CA VAL A 64 -1.85 -8.48 9.06
C VAL A 64 -1.73 -7.56 7.84
N TYR A 65 -1.08 -8.04 6.78
CA TYR A 65 -0.97 -7.31 5.51
C TYR A 65 -2.35 -7.02 4.91
N THR A 66 -3.27 -7.97 4.92
CA THR A 66 -4.63 -7.80 4.36
C THR A 66 -5.41 -6.71 5.09
N VAL A 67 -5.40 -6.73 6.42
CA VAL A 67 -6.05 -5.68 7.24
C VAL A 67 -5.42 -4.32 6.97
N TRP A 68 -4.09 -4.27 6.94
CA TRP A 68 -3.37 -3.03 6.68
C TRP A 68 -3.66 -2.44 5.30
N THR A 69 -3.72 -3.25 4.24
CA THR A 69 -4.02 -2.76 2.89
C THR A 69 -5.39 -2.10 2.80
N ALA A 70 -6.40 -2.60 3.53
CA ALA A 70 -7.70 -1.95 3.62
C ALA A 70 -7.60 -0.55 4.28
N LEU A 71 -6.86 -0.44 5.39
CA LEU A 71 -6.60 0.83 6.06
C LEU A 71 -5.79 1.78 5.16
N TRP A 72 -4.82 1.23 4.42
CA TRP A 72 -3.98 2.00 3.50
C TRP A 72 -4.76 2.58 2.32
N VAL A 73 -5.73 1.84 1.79
CA VAL A 73 -6.68 2.38 0.78
C VAL A 73 -7.44 3.57 1.35
N THR A 74 -7.99 3.45 2.55
CA THR A 74 -8.73 4.53 3.22
C THR A 74 -7.85 5.76 3.42
N TRP A 75 -6.60 5.57 3.87
CA TRP A 75 -5.63 6.66 4.02
C TRP A 75 -5.35 7.38 2.70
N ASN A 76 -5.12 6.64 1.61
CA ASN A 76 -4.84 7.25 0.31
C ASN A 76 -6.07 7.94 -0.30
N VAL A 77 -7.28 7.44 -0.06
CA VAL A 77 -8.53 8.15 -0.41
C VAL A 77 -8.61 9.48 0.35
N PHE A 78 -8.30 9.48 1.64
CA PHE A 78 -8.24 10.70 2.43
C PHE A 78 -7.22 11.71 1.87
N ILE A 79 -6.03 11.27 1.47
CA ILE A 79 -5.02 12.12 0.83
C ILE A 79 -5.56 12.74 -0.47
N ILE A 80 -6.21 11.95 -1.31
CA ILE A 80 -6.82 12.45 -2.56
C ILE A 80 -7.87 13.53 -2.24
N CYS A 81 -8.77 13.28 -1.31
CA CYS A 81 -9.78 14.26 -0.89
C CYS A 81 -9.16 15.54 -0.33
N PHE A 82 -8.07 15.41 0.44
CA PHE A 82 -7.34 16.54 1.00
C PHE A 82 -6.74 17.44 -0.08
N TYR A 83 -6.02 16.86 -1.05
CA TYR A 83 -5.38 17.64 -2.12
C TYR A 83 -6.34 18.17 -3.17
N LEU A 84 -7.48 17.52 -3.38
CA LEU A 84 -8.56 18.01 -4.25
C LEU A 84 -9.54 18.92 -3.52
N GLU A 85 -9.31 19.21 -2.23
CA GLU A 85 -10.14 20.10 -1.40
C GLU A 85 -11.61 19.68 -1.33
N VAL A 86 -11.87 18.37 -1.35
CA VAL A 86 -13.21 17.79 -1.27
C VAL A 86 -13.72 17.83 0.18
N GLY A 87 -14.97 18.20 0.38
CA GLY A 87 -15.62 18.14 1.72
C GLY A 87 -15.19 19.21 2.70
N GLY A 88 -14.70 20.37 2.21
CA GLY A 88 -14.29 21.49 3.06
C GLY A 88 -12.86 21.36 3.62
N LEU A 89 -12.11 20.37 3.16
CA LEU A 89 -10.67 20.25 3.43
C LEU A 89 -9.92 21.32 2.64
N SER A 90 -8.85 21.89 3.23
CA SER A 90 -7.98 22.84 2.55
C SER A 90 -6.55 22.33 2.57
N LYS A 91 -5.92 22.31 1.40
CA LYS A 91 -4.50 21.92 1.24
C LYS A 91 -3.53 22.89 1.91
N ASP A 92 -4.00 24.11 2.22
CA ASP A 92 -3.21 25.14 2.89
C ASP A 92 -3.19 24.96 4.43
N THR A 93 -3.92 23.96 4.96
CA THR A 93 -3.85 23.63 6.38
C THR A 93 -2.58 22.82 6.69
N ASP A 94 -1.96 23.09 7.83
CA ASP A 94 -0.74 22.41 8.30
C ASP A 94 -0.97 20.97 8.79
N LEU A 95 -2.08 20.37 8.40
CA LEU A 95 -2.49 19.03 8.83
C LEU A 95 -1.47 17.95 8.42
N MET A 96 -0.93 18.03 7.21
CA MET A 96 0.05 17.06 6.70
C MET A 96 1.46 17.27 7.23
N THR A 97 1.76 18.47 7.70
CA THR A 97 3.08 18.85 8.21
C THR A 97 3.17 18.84 9.73
N PHE A 98 2.03 18.64 10.44
CA PHE A 98 1.90 18.73 11.90
C PHE A 98 2.39 20.06 12.50
N ASN A 99 2.35 21.16 11.76
CA ASN A 99 2.89 22.45 12.18
C ASN A 99 4.40 22.45 12.53
N ILE A 100 5.13 21.40 12.17
CA ILE A 100 6.56 21.27 12.50
C ILE A 100 7.44 21.89 11.41
N SER A 101 6.91 21.96 10.19
CA SER A 101 7.67 22.38 9.02
C SER A 101 7.47 23.87 8.73
N VAL A 102 8.49 24.64 9.00
CA VAL A 102 8.61 26.05 8.60
C VAL A 102 8.90 26.19 7.10
N HIS A 103 9.33 25.09 6.46
CA HIS A 103 9.69 25.05 5.05
C HIS A 103 8.52 24.65 4.17
N ARG A 104 8.34 25.36 3.05
CA ARG A 104 7.41 24.97 1.99
C ARG A 104 7.94 23.74 1.25
N SER A 105 7.03 22.92 0.72
CA SER A 105 7.39 21.75 -0.08
C SER A 105 8.34 22.11 -1.22
N TRP A 106 9.47 21.40 -1.32
CA TRP A 106 10.43 21.55 -2.41
C TRP A 106 9.78 21.39 -3.79
N TRP A 107 8.85 20.46 -3.93
CA TRP A 107 8.11 20.18 -5.15
C TRP A 107 7.20 21.33 -5.59
N ARG A 108 6.70 22.13 -4.65
CA ARG A 108 5.90 23.32 -4.94
C ARG A 108 6.70 24.36 -5.70
N GLU A 109 8.01 24.40 -5.47
CA GLU A 109 8.93 25.36 -6.08
C GLU A 109 9.71 24.80 -7.27
N HIS A 110 10.00 23.50 -7.28
CA HIS A 110 10.89 22.82 -8.23
C HIS A 110 10.20 21.72 -9.04
N GLY A 111 8.89 21.75 -9.15
CA GLY A 111 8.14 20.83 -9.99
C GLY A 111 8.53 20.96 -11.47
N PRO A 112 8.18 19.95 -12.30
CA PRO A 112 8.52 19.95 -13.72
C PRO A 112 7.89 21.16 -14.43
N GLY A 113 8.71 21.99 -15.07
CA GLY A 113 8.33 23.20 -15.79
C GLY A 113 8.06 24.43 -14.92
N CYS A 114 8.15 24.31 -13.59
CA CYS A 114 7.89 25.44 -12.70
C CYS A 114 9.01 26.50 -12.80
N VAL A 115 8.63 27.74 -13.01
CA VAL A 115 9.52 28.91 -13.02
C VAL A 115 9.39 29.63 -11.68
N ARG A 116 10.47 29.64 -10.93
CA ARG A 116 10.57 30.30 -9.62
C ARG A 116 10.98 31.76 -9.80
N ARG A 117 10.21 32.69 -9.24
CA ARG A 117 10.55 34.11 -9.13
C ARG A 117 10.56 34.53 -7.67
N VAL A 118 11.72 35.00 -7.21
CA VAL A 118 11.85 35.61 -5.87
C VAL A 118 11.28 37.00 -5.94
N LEU A 119 10.23 37.28 -5.17
CA LEU A 119 9.66 38.61 -5.05
C LEU A 119 10.51 39.45 -4.07
N PRO A 120 10.80 40.74 -4.37
CA PRO A 120 11.48 41.61 -3.42
C PRO A 120 10.62 41.78 -2.16
N PRO A 121 11.23 41.80 -0.96
CA PRO A 121 10.51 42.04 0.29
C PRO A 121 9.76 43.36 0.23
N SER A 122 8.46 43.33 0.40
CA SER A 122 7.66 44.55 0.57
C SER A 122 7.93 45.15 1.95
N ALA A 123 7.93 46.45 2.06
CA ALA A 123 8.31 47.20 3.26
C ALA A 123 7.47 46.90 4.53
N HIS A 124 6.41 46.08 4.41
CA HIS A 124 5.53 45.66 5.51
C HIS A 124 5.94 44.31 6.15
N ASP A 125 6.84 43.54 5.53
CA ASP A 125 7.17 42.16 5.91
C ASP A 125 8.55 42.03 6.60
N MET A 126 9.04 43.10 7.24
CA MET A 126 10.32 43.04 7.96
C MET A 126 10.34 42.14 9.20
N MET A 127 9.24 41.46 9.52
CA MET A 127 9.13 40.63 10.72
C MET A 127 9.09 39.14 10.44
N ASP A 128 8.84 38.73 9.18
CA ASP A 128 8.85 37.33 8.77
C ASP A 128 10.01 37.07 7.79
N ASP A 129 10.97 36.28 8.22
CA ASP A 129 12.19 35.87 7.47
C ASP A 129 11.87 34.94 6.27
N TYR A 130 10.68 35.06 5.70
CA TYR A 130 10.21 34.22 4.59
C TYR A 130 10.32 34.97 3.26
N THR A 131 11.23 34.49 2.41
CA THR A 131 11.31 34.92 1.01
C THR A 131 10.03 34.49 0.28
N TYR A 132 9.19 35.44 -0.10
CA TYR A 132 8.01 35.16 -0.94
C TYR A 132 8.46 34.73 -2.33
N VAL A 133 8.19 33.50 -2.67
CA VAL A 133 8.49 32.93 -3.99
C VAL A 133 7.18 32.77 -4.76
N SER A 134 7.10 33.42 -5.92
CA SER A 134 6.03 33.18 -6.89
C SER A 134 6.48 32.07 -7.84
N VAL A 135 5.66 31.02 -7.98
CA VAL A 135 5.89 29.91 -8.89
C VAL A 135 4.83 29.95 -9.98
N THR A 136 5.27 29.91 -11.25
CA THR A 136 4.39 29.96 -12.40
C THR A 136 4.85 28.97 -13.47
N GLY A 137 3.92 28.53 -14.35
CA GLY A 137 4.26 27.73 -15.53
C GLY A 137 4.51 26.25 -15.29
N CYS A 138 4.12 25.71 -14.13
CA CYS A 138 4.25 24.26 -13.87
C CYS A 138 3.47 23.45 -14.92
N VAL A 139 4.10 22.38 -15.42
CA VAL A 139 3.43 21.42 -16.33
C VAL A 139 2.43 20.56 -15.55
N VAL A 140 2.79 20.18 -14.33
CA VAL A 140 1.92 19.46 -13.40
C VAL A 140 2.06 20.13 -12.04
N ASP A 141 0.96 20.57 -11.47
CA ASP A 141 0.95 21.11 -10.13
C ASP A 141 1.20 19.98 -9.11
N PHE A 142 1.92 20.30 -8.05
CA PHE A 142 2.28 19.40 -6.96
C PHE A 142 1.10 18.58 -6.43
N GLN A 143 -0.07 19.19 -6.28
CA GLN A 143 -1.28 18.52 -5.80
C GLN A 143 -1.71 17.32 -6.68
N TYR A 144 -1.60 17.44 -8.00
CA TYR A 144 -1.95 16.35 -8.92
C TYR A 144 -0.94 15.22 -8.86
N LEU A 145 0.33 15.52 -8.59
CA LEU A 145 1.37 14.51 -8.41
C LEU A 145 1.07 13.63 -7.20
N GLU A 146 0.68 14.24 -6.07
CA GLU A 146 0.27 13.53 -4.86
C GLU A 146 -1.00 12.67 -5.09
N VAL A 147 -1.96 13.19 -5.84
CA VAL A 147 -3.17 12.45 -6.22
C VAL A 147 -2.82 11.23 -7.07
N ILE A 148 -1.90 11.37 -8.05
CA ILE A 148 -1.46 10.27 -8.90
C ILE A 148 -0.76 9.18 -8.07
N HIS A 149 0.17 9.55 -7.19
CA HIS A 149 0.83 8.60 -6.28
C HIS A 149 -0.19 7.85 -5.42
N SER A 150 -1.14 8.56 -4.83
CA SER A 150 -2.20 7.96 -4.01
C SER A 150 -3.10 7.02 -4.82
N ALA A 151 -3.44 7.38 -6.06
CA ALA A 151 -4.23 6.52 -6.94
C ALA A 151 -3.50 5.21 -7.30
N VAL A 152 -2.21 5.29 -7.61
CA VAL A 152 -1.36 4.10 -7.85
C VAL A 152 -1.30 3.21 -6.62
N GLN A 153 -1.11 3.79 -5.43
CA GLN A 153 -1.11 3.06 -4.16
C GLN A 153 -2.44 2.36 -3.88
N ILE A 154 -3.57 3.01 -4.18
CA ILE A 154 -4.90 2.40 -4.05
C ILE A 154 -5.04 1.19 -4.97
N LEU A 155 -4.69 1.32 -6.26
CA LEU A 155 -4.78 0.23 -7.23
C LEU A 155 -3.94 -0.98 -6.81
N LEU A 156 -2.67 -0.76 -6.46
CA LEU A 156 -1.77 -1.83 -6.00
C LEU A 156 -2.29 -2.50 -4.73
N SER A 157 -2.86 -1.72 -3.80
CA SER A 157 -3.38 -2.24 -2.54
C SER A 157 -4.67 -3.05 -2.73
N LEU A 158 -5.58 -2.62 -3.60
CA LEU A 158 -6.80 -3.37 -3.90
C LEU A 158 -6.49 -4.72 -4.55
N VAL A 159 -5.60 -4.73 -5.54
CA VAL A 159 -5.17 -5.98 -6.18
C VAL A 159 -4.44 -6.88 -5.17
N GLY A 160 -3.54 -6.31 -4.37
CA GLY A 160 -2.83 -7.01 -3.30
C GLY A 160 -3.77 -7.61 -2.25
N PHE A 161 -4.82 -6.88 -1.86
CA PHE A 161 -5.85 -7.35 -0.94
C PHE A 161 -6.57 -8.60 -1.48
N VAL A 162 -7.02 -8.56 -2.74
CA VAL A 162 -7.71 -9.71 -3.36
C VAL A 162 -6.81 -10.94 -3.40
N TYR A 163 -5.56 -10.80 -3.85
CA TYR A 163 -4.61 -11.92 -3.88
C TYR A 163 -4.24 -12.43 -2.48
N ALA A 164 -4.14 -11.55 -1.48
CA ALA A 164 -3.89 -11.93 -0.10
C ALA A 164 -5.04 -12.76 0.48
N CYS A 165 -6.30 -12.33 0.27
CA CYS A 165 -7.48 -13.11 0.67
C CYS A 165 -7.50 -14.50 0.00
N TYR A 166 -7.19 -14.57 -1.30
CA TYR A 166 -7.11 -15.83 -2.03
C TYR A 166 -6.04 -16.78 -1.45
N VAL A 167 -4.83 -16.25 -1.19
CA VAL A 167 -3.73 -17.05 -0.61
C VAL A 167 -4.04 -17.50 0.81
N ILE A 168 -4.71 -16.68 1.63
CA ILE A 168 -5.15 -17.06 2.98
C ILE A 168 -6.15 -18.20 2.91
N SER A 169 -7.19 -18.11 2.04
CA SER A 169 -8.20 -19.14 1.90
C SER A 169 -7.58 -20.50 1.57
N ILE A 170 -6.69 -20.55 0.58
CA ILE A 170 -6.00 -21.80 0.22
C ILE A 170 -5.12 -22.32 1.37
N SER A 171 -4.43 -21.45 2.07
CA SER A 171 -3.56 -21.88 3.18
C SER A 171 -4.36 -22.44 4.36
N MET A 172 -5.57 -21.93 4.59
CA MET A 172 -6.47 -22.46 5.62
C MET A 172 -7.04 -23.82 5.22
N GLU A 173 -7.44 -23.98 3.95
CA GLU A 173 -7.90 -25.28 3.43
C GLU A 173 -6.81 -26.36 3.51
N GLU A 174 -5.56 -26.01 3.18
CA GLU A 174 -4.42 -26.91 3.35
C GLU A 174 -4.24 -27.32 4.82
N GLU A 175 -4.31 -26.36 5.76
CA GLU A 175 -4.13 -26.61 7.21
C GLU A 175 -5.27 -27.52 7.75
N ASP A 176 -6.51 -27.31 7.33
CA ASP A 176 -7.66 -28.12 7.73
C ASP A 176 -7.56 -29.55 7.18
N THR A 177 -7.09 -29.72 5.95
CA THR A 177 -6.88 -31.04 5.34
C THR A 177 -5.81 -31.85 6.09
N TYR A 178 -4.74 -31.18 6.56
CA TYR A 178 -3.72 -31.84 7.40
C TYR A 178 -4.24 -32.18 8.80
N ARG A 179 -5.12 -31.35 9.37
CA ARG A 179 -5.65 -31.54 10.73
C ARG A 179 -6.74 -32.60 10.80
N PHE A 180 -7.53 -32.74 9.74
CA PHE A 180 -8.60 -33.72 9.62
C PHE A 180 -8.43 -34.52 8.33
N PRO A 181 -7.48 -35.49 8.26
CA PRO A 181 -7.39 -36.36 7.10
C PRO A 181 -8.69 -37.16 6.99
N GLU A 182 -9.35 -37.09 5.84
CA GLU A 182 -10.49 -37.97 5.57
C GLU A 182 -10.10 -39.43 5.85
N PRO A 183 -10.88 -40.17 6.64
CA PRO A 183 -10.63 -41.61 6.83
C PRO A 183 -10.70 -42.28 5.46
N ASN A 184 -9.56 -42.82 5.01
CA ASN A 184 -9.47 -43.60 3.80
C ASN A 184 -10.60 -44.63 3.82
N PHE A 185 -11.59 -44.49 2.96
CA PHE A 185 -12.59 -45.52 2.67
C PHE A 185 -11.80 -46.71 2.08
N LEU A 186 -11.47 -47.66 2.94
CA LEU A 186 -10.95 -48.95 2.50
C LEU A 186 -11.96 -49.53 1.51
N PRO A 187 -11.57 -49.84 0.27
CA PRO A 187 -12.47 -50.54 -0.62
C PRO A 187 -12.80 -51.89 0.05
N HIS A 188 -14.08 -52.13 0.29
CA HIS A 188 -14.59 -53.42 0.69
C HIS A 188 -14.08 -54.45 -0.32
N THR A 189 -13.07 -55.22 0.06
CA THR A 189 -12.70 -56.45 -0.60
C THR A 189 -13.90 -57.41 -0.43
N ILE A 190 -14.64 -57.56 -1.50
CA ILE A 190 -15.66 -58.62 -1.64
C ILE A 190 -14.89 -59.93 -1.51
N SER A 191 -15.01 -60.55 -0.35
CA SER A 191 -14.59 -61.94 -0.15
C SER A 191 -15.57 -62.83 -0.96
N GLU A 192 -15.14 -63.26 -2.14
CA GLU A 192 -15.80 -64.37 -2.86
C GLU A 192 -15.50 -65.64 -2.09
N ASP A 193 -16.50 -66.07 -1.33
CA ASP A 193 -16.53 -67.36 -0.68
C ASP A 193 -16.80 -68.43 -1.73
N HIS A 194 -15.71 -69.03 -2.23
CA HIS A 194 -15.80 -70.25 -3.08
C HIS A 194 -16.13 -71.43 -2.19
N GLY A 195 -17.44 -71.76 -2.10
CA GLY A 195 -17.93 -72.99 -1.57
C GLY A 195 -17.41 -74.17 -2.41
N GLN A 196 -16.47 -74.93 -1.89
CA GLN A 196 -16.11 -76.24 -2.37
C GLN A 196 -16.96 -77.32 -1.63
N SER A 197 -17.93 -77.86 -2.37
CA SER A 197 -18.65 -79.07 -2.02
C SER A 197 -17.75 -80.30 -2.24
N TYR A 198 -17.51 -81.10 -1.20
CA TYR A 198 -17.00 -82.43 -1.31
C TYR A 198 -18.10 -83.45 -0.94
N LYS A 199 -18.23 -84.47 -1.82
CA LYS A 199 -18.99 -85.64 -1.64
C LYS A 199 -18.53 -86.43 -0.43
#